data_54dc53c0132da6c127949ba25b741cb7
#
_entry.id   54dc53c0132da6c127949ba25b741cb7
#
_cell.length_a   1.000
_cell.length_b   1.000
_cell.length_c   1.000
_cell.angle_alpha   90.00
_cell.angle_beta   90.00
_cell.angle_gamma   90.00
#
_symmetry.space_group_name_H-M   'P 1'
#
loop_
_entity.id
_entity.type
_entity.pdbx_description
1 polymer ?
#
loop_
_entity_poly.entity_id
_entity_poly.type
_entity_poly.pdbx_seq_one_letter_code
_entity_poly.pdbx_strand_id
1 'polypeptide(L)'
;MTTIIIEDEKPAARLLQRKLEKLNIPVGVLLHSVEESIDWFSKNEHPDLIFLDIQLSDGLSFEIFEHFVSAQCVIKSAVIFTTAYDEYALRAFKLNSIDYLLKPIDEDDLEIAVAKFNMRAPKQETVQLDFEQIKKMLTNPFEKNYKKRFTVKIGQHLKVIAIDEIECF
;
A
#
# COMPACT_ATOMS: atom_id res chain seq x y z
N MET A 1 2.39 -8.01 -20.67
CA MET A 1 2.15 -7.37 -19.37
C MET A 1 0.97 -8.06 -18.73
N THR A 2 1.18 -8.66 -17.59
CA THR A 2 0.16 -9.35 -16.80
C THR A 2 -0.15 -8.53 -15.56
N THR A 3 -1.45 -8.23 -15.34
CA THR A 3 -1.90 -7.44 -14.18
C THR A 3 -2.93 -8.24 -13.41
N ILE A 4 -2.85 -8.20 -12.08
CA ILE A 4 -3.85 -8.79 -11.19
C ILE A 4 -4.34 -7.75 -10.18
N ILE A 5 -5.54 -7.97 -9.65
CA ILE A 5 -6.13 -7.20 -8.56
C ILE A 5 -6.38 -8.15 -7.41
N ILE A 6 -5.99 -7.76 -6.20
CA ILE A 6 -6.26 -8.47 -4.95
C ILE A 6 -7.10 -7.54 -4.08
N GLU A 7 -8.39 -7.88 -3.96
CA GLU A 7 -9.41 -7.03 -3.35
C GLU A 7 -10.59 -7.92 -2.92
N ASP A 8 -10.95 -7.92 -1.65
CA ASP A 8 -12.01 -8.79 -1.11
C ASP A 8 -13.41 -8.30 -1.50
N GLU A 9 -13.59 -6.98 -1.67
CA GLU A 9 -14.84 -6.41 -2.14
C GLU A 9 -14.99 -6.58 -3.66
N LYS A 10 -15.72 -7.62 -4.10
CA LYS A 10 -15.96 -7.90 -5.53
C LYS A 10 -16.45 -6.69 -6.36
N PRO A 11 -17.36 -5.83 -5.86
CA PRO A 11 -17.76 -4.63 -6.59
C PRO A 11 -16.61 -3.65 -6.80
N ALA A 12 -15.75 -3.45 -5.78
CA ALA A 12 -14.59 -2.57 -5.85
C ALA A 12 -13.54 -3.11 -6.84
N ALA A 13 -13.23 -4.42 -6.77
CA ALA A 13 -12.35 -5.09 -7.72
C ALA A 13 -12.81 -4.92 -9.17
N ARG A 14 -14.10 -5.13 -9.44
CA ARG A 14 -14.68 -4.95 -10.78
C ARG A 14 -14.68 -3.50 -11.25
N LEU A 15 -14.88 -2.55 -10.33
CA LEU A 15 -14.82 -1.13 -10.67
C LEU A 15 -13.39 -0.74 -11.06
N LEU A 16 -12.40 -1.16 -10.29
CA LEU A 16 -10.99 -0.93 -10.61
C LEU A 16 -10.60 -1.59 -11.92
N GLN A 17 -11.01 -2.84 -12.15
CA GLN A 17 -10.79 -3.53 -13.43
C GLN A 17 -11.29 -2.71 -14.62
N ARG A 18 -12.53 -2.20 -14.57
CA ARG A 18 -13.11 -1.37 -15.65
C ARG A 18 -12.33 -0.07 -15.87
N LYS A 19 -11.83 0.56 -14.79
CA LYS A 19 -10.99 1.76 -14.90
C LYS A 19 -9.66 1.44 -15.59
N LEU A 20 -9.02 0.34 -15.23
CA LEU A 20 -7.77 -0.13 -15.85
C LEU A 20 -7.95 -0.51 -17.32
N GLU A 21 -9.06 -1.17 -17.67
CA GLU A 21 -9.40 -1.49 -19.06
C GLU A 21 -9.53 -0.24 -19.94
N LYS A 22 -10.08 0.87 -19.42
CA LYS A 22 -10.12 2.15 -20.13
C LYS A 22 -8.71 2.71 -20.39
N LEU A 23 -7.74 2.41 -19.52
CA LEU A 23 -6.34 2.78 -19.67
C LEU A 23 -5.52 1.77 -20.50
N ASN A 24 -6.19 0.83 -21.15
CA ASN A 24 -5.58 -0.27 -21.92
C ASN A 24 -4.68 -1.18 -21.07
N ILE A 25 -4.99 -1.33 -19.79
CA ILE A 25 -4.33 -2.25 -18.86
C ILE A 25 -5.25 -3.47 -18.67
N PRO A 26 -4.98 -4.59 -19.35
CA PRO A 26 -5.80 -5.79 -19.17
C PRO A 26 -5.54 -6.43 -17.80
N VAL A 27 -6.61 -6.74 -17.08
CA VAL A 27 -6.55 -7.45 -15.80
C VAL A 27 -6.85 -8.92 -16.06
N GLY A 28 -5.88 -9.79 -15.79
CA GLY A 28 -6.01 -11.23 -16.04
C GLY A 28 -6.73 -11.99 -14.94
N VAL A 29 -6.55 -11.58 -13.67
CA VAL A 29 -7.09 -12.30 -12.52
C VAL A 29 -7.56 -11.31 -11.44
N LEU A 30 -8.67 -11.68 -10.79
CA LEU A 30 -9.15 -11.03 -9.56
C LEU A 30 -9.05 -12.06 -8.43
N LEU A 31 -8.35 -11.72 -7.36
CA LEU A 31 -8.21 -12.54 -6.15
C LEU A 31 -8.89 -11.81 -4.99
N HIS A 32 -9.47 -12.56 -4.06
CA HIS A 32 -10.36 -11.97 -3.07
C HIS A 32 -9.97 -12.24 -1.62
N SER A 33 -8.84 -12.92 -1.39
CA SER A 33 -8.37 -13.22 -0.04
C SER A 33 -6.86 -13.45 -0.02
N VAL A 34 -6.28 -13.44 1.19
CA VAL A 34 -4.87 -13.80 1.41
C VAL A 34 -4.64 -15.25 0.99
N GLU A 35 -5.52 -16.17 1.42
CA GLU A 35 -5.41 -17.60 1.13
C GLU A 35 -5.46 -17.87 -0.37
N GLU A 36 -6.45 -17.32 -1.09
CA GLU A 36 -6.58 -17.43 -2.54
C GLU A 36 -5.34 -16.90 -3.27
N SER A 37 -4.78 -15.80 -2.77
CA SER A 37 -3.59 -15.19 -3.36
C SER A 37 -2.35 -16.06 -3.17
N ILE A 38 -2.13 -16.61 -1.98
CA ILE A 38 -1.01 -17.53 -1.70
C ILE A 38 -1.11 -18.77 -2.60
N ASP A 39 -2.30 -19.36 -2.72
CA ASP A 39 -2.53 -20.52 -3.57
C ASP A 39 -2.25 -20.19 -5.03
N TRP A 40 -2.72 -19.04 -5.52
CA TRP A 40 -2.50 -18.60 -6.89
C TRP A 40 -1.02 -18.37 -7.19
N PHE A 41 -0.29 -17.63 -6.36
CA PHE A 41 1.14 -17.35 -6.55
C PHE A 41 2.01 -18.62 -6.46
N SER A 42 1.55 -19.64 -5.72
CA SER A 42 2.25 -20.92 -5.63
C SER A 42 2.18 -21.75 -6.92
N LYS A 43 1.21 -21.47 -7.80
CA LYS A 43 0.92 -22.26 -8.98
C LYS A 43 1.17 -21.53 -10.31
N ASN A 44 1.36 -20.22 -10.25
CA ASN A 44 1.42 -19.36 -11.43
C ASN A 44 2.70 -18.52 -11.44
N GLU A 45 3.06 -18.05 -12.63
CA GLU A 45 4.11 -17.06 -12.78
C GLU A 45 3.70 -15.73 -12.16
N HIS A 46 4.68 -15.00 -11.62
CA HIS A 46 4.42 -13.71 -11.01
C HIS A 46 3.99 -12.68 -12.06
N PRO A 47 2.92 -11.89 -11.81
CA PRO A 47 2.48 -10.86 -12.71
C PRO A 47 3.47 -9.69 -12.76
N ASP A 48 3.38 -8.85 -13.78
CA ASP A 48 4.17 -7.63 -13.87
C ASP A 48 3.70 -6.57 -12.88
N LEU A 49 2.37 -6.49 -12.66
CA LEU A 49 1.74 -5.47 -11.82
C LEU A 49 0.65 -6.09 -10.93
N ILE A 50 0.63 -5.67 -9.66
CA ILE A 50 -0.38 -6.04 -8.68
C ILE A 50 -1.02 -4.75 -8.14
N PHE A 51 -2.35 -4.66 -8.22
CA PHE A 51 -3.13 -3.75 -7.39
C PHE A 51 -3.59 -4.50 -6.16
N LEU A 52 -3.26 -4.00 -4.98
CA LEU A 52 -3.37 -4.74 -3.74
C LEU A 52 -4.04 -3.92 -2.65
N ASP A 53 -5.22 -4.37 -2.20
CA ASP A 53 -5.78 -3.81 -0.97
C ASP A 53 -4.93 -4.25 0.23
N ILE A 54 -4.74 -3.34 1.17
CA ILE A 54 -3.99 -3.61 2.39
C ILE A 54 -4.76 -4.53 3.32
N GLN A 55 -6.07 -4.29 3.45
CA GLN A 55 -6.92 -5.04 4.35
C GLN A 55 -7.88 -5.92 3.56
N LEU A 56 -7.72 -7.22 3.70
CA LEU A 56 -8.61 -8.23 3.14
C LEU A 56 -9.46 -8.85 4.25
N SER A 57 -10.55 -9.51 3.89
CA SER A 57 -11.49 -10.11 4.84
C SER A 57 -10.89 -11.19 5.75
N ASP A 58 -9.84 -11.86 5.29
CA ASP A 58 -9.17 -12.96 5.99
C ASP A 58 -7.81 -12.57 6.59
N GLY A 59 -7.35 -11.32 6.42
CA GLY A 59 -6.10 -10.84 7.00
C GLY A 59 -5.50 -9.65 6.29
N LEU A 60 -4.26 -9.36 6.61
CA LEU A 60 -3.50 -8.30 5.93
C LEU A 60 -2.82 -8.87 4.69
N SER A 61 -2.93 -8.17 3.58
CA SER A 61 -2.31 -8.60 2.32
C SER A 61 -0.78 -8.77 2.39
N PHE A 62 -0.14 -8.22 3.41
CA PHE A 62 1.28 -8.43 3.67
C PHE A 62 1.63 -9.89 3.99
N GLU A 63 0.69 -10.65 4.54
CA GLU A 63 0.87 -12.07 4.86
C GLU A 63 1.17 -12.90 3.61
N ILE A 64 0.69 -12.44 2.44
CA ILE A 64 1.03 -13.04 1.15
C ILE A 64 2.54 -13.03 0.93
N PHE A 65 3.17 -11.87 1.14
CA PHE A 65 4.61 -11.71 0.92
C PHE A 65 5.43 -12.39 2.01
N GLU A 66 4.99 -12.32 3.27
CA GLU A 66 5.64 -13.01 4.39
C GLU A 66 5.73 -14.52 4.15
N HIS A 67 4.65 -15.09 3.59
CA HIS A 67 4.61 -16.51 3.23
C HIS A 67 5.73 -16.87 2.25
N PHE A 68 5.89 -16.09 1.16
CA PHE A 68 6.89 -16.38 0.13
C PHE A 68 8.33 -16.06 0.59
N VAL A 69 8.53 -15.02 1.39
CA VAL A 69 9.85 -14.73 1.98
C VAL A 69 10.29 -15.88 2.89
N SER A 70 9.39 -16.43 3.69
CA SER A 70 9.67 -17.58 4.55
C SER A 70 10.03 -18.84 3.75
N ALA A 71 9.47 -18.96 2.54
CA ALA A 71 9.79 -20.04 1.58
C ALA A 71 11.03 -19.74 0.71
N GLN A 72 11.81 -18.69 1.02
CA GLN A 72 12.95 -18.22 0.22
C GLN A 72 12.59 -17.88 -1.24
N CYS A 73 11.34 -17.58 -1.50
CA CYS A 73 10.84 -17.14 -2.78
C CYS A 73 10.48 -15.65 -2.70
N VAL A 74 10.80 -14.88 -3.73
CA VAL A 74 10.53 -13.44 -3.75
C VAL A 74 9.54 -13.13 -4.87
N ILE A 75 8.46 -12.44 -4.52
CA ILE A 75 7.52 -11.91 -5.50
C ILE A 75 8.19 -10.72 -6.21
N LYS A 76 8.39 -10.84 -7.52
CA LYS A 76 9.09 -9.83 -8.34
C LYS A 76 8.14 -8.83 -9.01
N SER A 77 6.90 -8.83 -8.64
CA SER A 77 5.88 -7.96 -9.22
C SER A 77 6.01 -6.53 -8.72
N ALA A 78 5.66 -5.58 -9.54
CA ALA A 78 5.43 -4.21 -9.13
C ALA A 78 4.10 -4.12 -8.35
N VAL A 79 4.05 -3.36 -7.26
CA VAL A 79 2.86 -3.24 -6.42
C VAL A 79 2.39 -1.81 -6.35
N ILE A 80 1.08 -1.61 -6.58
CA ILE A 80 0.35 -0.39 -6.28
C ILE A 80 -0.66 -0.74 -5.20
N PHE A 81 -0.52 -0.13 -4.03
CA PHE A 81 -1.48 -0.34 -2.95
C PHE A 81 -2.77 0.43 -3.19
N THR A 82 -3.90 -0.17 -2.81
CA THR A 82 -5.20 0.47 -2.76
C THR A 82 -5.76 0.33 -1.34
N THR A 83 -6.31 1.38 -0.75
CA THR A 83 -6.80 1.31 0.62
C THR A 83 -7.79 2.41 0.96
N ALA A 84 -8.63 2.18 1.95
CA ALA A 84 -9.52 3.18 2.53
C ALA A 84 -8.84 4.06 3.61
N TYR A 85 -7.59 3.76 3.98
CA TYR A 85 -6.90 4.39 5.11
C TYR A 85 -5.89 5.43 4.62
N ASP A 86 -6.16 6.70 4.85
CA ASP A 86 -5.29 7.83 4.49
C ASP A 86 -4.04 7.97 5.39
N GLU A 87 -4.14 7.54 6.64
CA GLU A 87 -3.05 7.65 7.63
C GLU A 87 -1.78 6.87 7.23
N TYR A 88 -1.90 5.89 6.36
CA TYR A 88 -0.79 5.01 5.96
C TYR A 88 -0.09 5.43 4.67
N ALA A 89 -0.67 6.36 3.89
CA ALA A 89 -0.12 6.82 2.62
C ALA A 89 1.32 7.36 2.77
N LEU A 90 1.58 8.16 3.81
CA LEU A 90 2.91 8.74 4.08
C LEU A 90 3.99 7.71 4.47
N ARG A 91 3.57 6.52 4.89
CA ARG A 91 4.48 5.46 5.36
C ARG A 91 4.73 4.39 4.29
N ALA A 92 3.76 4.17 3.40
CA ALA A 92 3.88 3.25 2.27
C ALA A 92 4.94 3.70 1.24
N PHE A 93 5.16 5.01 1.10
CA PHE A 93 6.23 5.55 0.24
C PHE A 93 7.65 5.06 0.60
N LYS A 94 7.87 4.60 1.82
CA LYS A 94 9.17 4.04 2.26
C LYS A 94 9.40 2.59 1.80
N LEU A 95 8.42 1.97 1.17
CA LEU A 95 8.38 0.53 0.94
C LEU A 95 8.66 0.10 -0.50
N ASN A 96 9.25 0.98 -1.32
CA ASN A 96 9.53 0.68 -2.74
C ASN A 96 8.31 0.24 -3.57
N SER A 97 7.07 0.49 -3.08
CA SER A 97 5.88 0.37 -3.92
C SER A 97 5.92 1.44 -5.02
N ILE A 98 5.26 1.18 -6.14
CA ILE A 98 5.17 2.16 -7.23
C ILE A 98 4.33 3.34 -6.79
N ASP A 99 3.19 3.05 -6.19
CA ASP A 99 2.25 4.07 -5.71
C ASP A 99 1.30 3.54 -4.66
N TYR A 100 0.45 4.46 -4.17
CA TYR A 100 -0.52 4.22 -3.12
C TYR A 100 -1.78 5.02 -3.43
N LEU A 101 -2.89 4.35 -3.66
CA LEU A 101 -4.15 4.95 -4.06
C LEU A 101 -5.18 4.86 -2.92
N LEU A 102 -5.78 5.98 -2.58
CA LEU A 102 -6.87 6.04 -1.62
C LEU A 102 -8.20 5.68 -2.27
N LYS A 103 -9.02 4.91 -1.58
CA LYS A 103 -10.40 4.65 -1.96
C LYS A 103 -11.32 5.82 -1.50
N PRO A 104 -12.22 6.30 -2.33
CA PRO A 104 -12.53 5.86 -3.70
C PRO A 104 -11.43 6.26 -4.68
N ILE A 105 -10.93 5.30 -5.49
CA ILE A 105 -9.82 5.53 -6.42
C ILE A 105 -10.26 6.53 -7.50
N ASP A 106 -9.58 7.67 -7.55
CA ASP A 106 -9.77 8.67 -8.60
C ASP A 106 -9.16 8.20 -9.93
N GLU A 107 -9.73 8.65 -11.07
CA GLU A 107 -9.21 8.26 -12.40
C GLU A 107 -7.85 8.92 -12.68
N ASP A 108 -7.66 10.18 -12.28
CA ASP A 108 -6.41 10.92 -12.48
C ASP A 108 -5.27 10.30 -11.66
N ASP A 109 -5.54 9.94 -10.39
CA ASP A 109 -4.56 9.27 -9.53
C ASP A 109 -4.18 7.90 -10.08
N LEU A 110 -5.15 7.16 -10.62
CA LEU A 110 -4.90 5.87 -11.24
C LEU A 110 -4.03 6.00 -12.49
N GLU A 111 -4.30 7.01 -13.35
CA GLU A 111 -3.48 7.30 -14.53
C GLU A 111 -2.04 7.63 -14.15
N ILE A 112 -1.84 8.45 -13.12
CA ILE A 112 -0.51 8.80 -12.60
C ILE A 112 0.23 7.56 -12.10
N ALA A 113 -0.43 6.69 -11.34
CA ALA A 113 0.16 5.47 -10.81
C ALA A 113 0.58 4.51 -11.94
N VAL A 114 -0.28 4.34 -12.94
CA VAL A 114 0.02 3.54 -14.14
C VAL A 114 1.16 4.14 -14.95
N ALA A 115 1.20 5.47 -15.10
CA ALA A 115 2.30 6.15 -15.78
C ALA A 115 3.64 5.93 -15.06
N LYS A 116 3.66 6.00 -13.73
CA LYS A 116 4.86 5.69 -12.92
C LYS A 116 5.33 4.25 -13.16
N PHE A 117 4.40 3.29 -13.22
CA PHE A 117 4.74 1.91 -13.54
C PHE A 117 5.37 1.78 -14.93
N ASN A 118 4.79 2.40 -15.96
CA ASN A 118 5.28 2.36 -17.32
C ASN A 118 6.65 3.06 -17.49
N MET A 119 6.94 4.09 -16.69
CA MET A 119 8.22 4.79 -16.69
C MET A 119 9.33 3.99 -15.98
N ARG A 120 8.96 3.00 -15.16
CA ARG A 120 9.93 2.15 -14.49
C ARG A 120 10.63 1.30 -15.54
N ALA A 121 11.90 1.64 -15.86
CA ALA A 121 12.73 0.77 -16.67
C ALA A 121 12.72 -0.65 -16.06
N PRO A 122 12.88 -1.73 -16.85
CA PRO A 122 12.89 -3.10 -16.35
C PRO A 122 14.12 -3.33 -15.47
N LYS A 123 14.16 -2.70 -14.32
CA LYS A 123 15.11 -3.00 -13.26
C LYS A 123 14.52 -4.10 -12.42
N GLN A 124 15.21 -5.22 -12.37
CA GLN A 124 15.03 -6.32 -11.41
C GLN A 124 15.35 -5.83 -9.97
N GLU A 125 14.67 -4.82 -9.49
CA GLU A 125 14.72 -4.49 -8.08
C GLU A 125 13.60 -5.27 -7.41
N THR A 126 13.98 -6.32 -6.73
CA THR A 126 13.11 -7.03 -5.79
C THR A 126 12.54 -5.99 -4.82
N VAL A 127 11.23 -5.90 -4.76
CA VAL A 127 10.54 -5.09 -3.76
C VAL A 127 10.84 -5.75 -2.40
N GLN A 128 11.87 -5.28 -1.71
CA GLN A 128 12.09 -5.61 -0.31
C GLN A 128 11.18 -4.71 0.52
N LEU A 129 9.93 -5.15 0.68
CA LEU A 129 9.01 -4.54 1.60
C LEU A 129 9.52 -4.84 3.02
N ASP A 130 9.71 -3.80 3.84
CA ASP A 130 9.95 -3.99 5.26
C ASP A 130 8.60 -4.29 5.95
N PHE A 131 8.18 -5.54 5.84
CA PHE A 131 6.89 -6.03 6.33
C PHE A 131 6.73 -5.85 7.84
N GLU A 132 7.82 -5.92 8.61
CA GLU A 132 7.79 -5.70 10.03
C GLU A 132 7.40 -4.26 10.39
N GLN A 133 7.87 -3.29 9.60
CA GLN A 133 7.47 -1.91 9.78
C GLN A 133 6.00 -1.70 9.44
N ILE A 134 5.51 -2.30 8.34
CA ILE A 134 4.10 -2.20 7.94
C ILE A 134 3.21 -2.86 9.00
N LYS A 135 3.54 -4.06 9.43
CA LYS A 135 2.79 -4.80 10.43
C LYS A 135 2.69 -4.04 11.76
N LYS A 136 3.81 -3.48 12.25
CA LYS A 136 3.82 -2.62 13.44
C LYS A 136 2.91 -1.40 13.29
N MET A 137 2.80 -0.86 12.08
CA MET A 137 1.96 0.30 11.81
C MET A 137 0.47 -0.04 11.84
N LEU A 138 0.11 -1.24 11.36
CA LEU A 138 -1.27 -1.70 11.28
C LEU A 138 -1.77 -2.31 12.60
N THR A 139 -0.88 -2.98 13.35
CA THR A 139 -1.24 -3.55 14.65
C THR A 139 -1.29 -2.54 15.78
N ASN A 140 -0.65 -1.36 15.62
CA ASN A 140 -0.71 -0.25 16.56
C ASN A 140 -1.22 1.04 15.91
N PRO A 141 -2.48 1.07 15.42
CA PRO A 141 -3.05 2.27 14.80
C PRO A 141 -3.21 3.44 15.80
N PHE A 142 -3.07 3.17 17.11
CA PHE A 142 -3.23 4.14 18.19
C PHE A 142 -1.93 4.62 18.83
N GLU A 143 -0.75 4.20 18.39
CA GLU A 143 0.44 4.99 18.68
C GLU A 143 0.37 6.31 17.90
N LYS A 144 -0.56 7.16 18.33
CA LYS A 144 -0.55 8.57 17.97
C LYS A 144 0.80 9.09 18.42
N ASN A 145 1.72 9.28 17.48
CA ASN A 145 2.89 10.09 17.71
C ASN A 145 2.41 11.52 17.97
N TYR A 146 2.01 11.79 19.21
CA TYR A 146 1.68 13.14 19.63
C TYR A 146 2.88 14.03 19.35
N LYS A 147 2.60 15.22 18.81
CA LYS A 147 3.64 16.24 18.63
C LYS A 147 4.27 16.49 20.00
N LYS A 148 5.53 16.10 20.14
CA LYS A 148 6.28 16.30 21.38
C LYS A 148 6.71 17.76 21.60
N ARG A 149 6.47 18.63 20.64
CA ARG A 149 6.82 20.05 20.69
C ARG A 149 5.74 20.89 20.03
N PHE A 150 5.38 21.99 20.66
CA PHE A 150 4.44 22.97 20.14
C PHE A 150 5.16 24.30 19.95
N THR A 151 4.86 24.98 18.83
CA THR A 151 5.34 26.35 18.63
C THR A 151 4.24 27.28 19.09
N VAL A 152 4.53 28.05 20.13
CA VAL A 152 3.60 29.03 20.72
C VAL A 152 4.12 30.45 20.45
N LYS A 153 3.22 31.32 20.02
CA LYS A 153 3.54 32.74 19.83
C LYS A 153 3.32 33.50 21.14
N ILE A 154 4.40 34.03 21.71
CA ILE A 154 4.36 34.86 22.90
C ILE A 154 4.79 36.28 22.48
N GLY A 155 3.83 37.20 22.36
CA GLY A 155 4.06 38.52 21.81
C GLY A 155 4.53 38.48 20.36
N GLN A 156 5.72 38.99 20.05
CA GLN A 156 6.32 38.97 18.71
C GLN A 156 7.30 37.79 18.49
N HIS A 157 7.52 36.95 19.51
CA HIS A 157 8.48 35.85 19.45
C HIS A 157 7.77 34.47 19.33
N LEU A 158 8.36 33.57 18.56
CA LEU A 158 7.94 32.15 18.49
C LEU A 158 8.82 31.36 19.47
N LYS A 159 8.19 30.65 20.40
CA LYS A 159 8.86 29.77 21.35
C LYS A 159 8.40 28.33 21.08
N VAL A 160 9.35 27.40 20.99
CA VAL A 160 9.08 25.96 20.92
C VAL A 160 9.04 25.43 22.34
N ILE A 161 7.91 24.84 22.73
CA ILE A 161 7.68 24.27 24.05
C ILE A 161 7.56 22.74 23.87
N ALA A 162 8.31 21.98 24.69
CA ALA A 162 8.16 20.53 24.76
C ALA A 162 6.90 20.20 25.57
N ILE A 163 6.27 19.05 25.25
CA ILE A 163 5.02 18.63 25.91
C ILE A 163 5.21 18.45 27.44
N ASP A 164 6.43 18.06 27.83
CA ASP A 164 6.81 17.83 29.25
C ASP A 164 6.94 19.14 30.04
N GLU A 165 6.94 20.29 29.36
CA GLU A 165 7.00 21.64 29.95
C GLU A 165 5.61 22.27 30.10
N ILE A 166 4.54 21.53 29.72
CA ILE A 166 3.17 22.03 29.82
C ILE A 166 2.55 21.46 31.09
N GLU A 167 2.41 22.29 32.10
CA GLU A 167 1.63 21.97 33.29
C GLU A 167 0.15 22.27 33.00
N CYS A 168 -0.70 21.26 33.11
CA CYS A 168 -2.15 21.43 33.11
C CYS A 168 -2.64 21.68 34.54
N PHE A 169 -3.28 22.82 34.77
CA PHE A 169 -4.02 23.09 35.98
C PHE A 169 -5.44 22.59 35.89
#